data_0c967311fe967d66165e9c88115a84c5
#
_entry.id   0c967311fe967d66165e9c88115a84c5
#
_cell.length_a   1.000
_cell.length_b   1.000
_cell.length_c   1.000
_cell.angle_alpha   90.00
_cell.angle_beta   90.00
_cell.angle_gamma   90.00
#
_symmetry.space_group_name_H-M   'P 1'
#
loop_
_entity.id
_entity.type
_entity.pdbx_description
1 polymer ?
#
loop_
_entity_poly.entity_id
_entity_poly.type
_entity_poly.pdbx_seq_one_letter_code
_entity_poly.pdbx_strand_id
1 'polypeptide(L)'
;CKKAMNIDGLSESTLDKFINLGYIQSFQDIYHLDRYRDEVIALDGFGQKSFDRLWNSINNSRQTSFVRYLVSMDIPMIGRTKSRILDDIFHGNLEEFRTAAVGDYDFTQLEDFGNILNQNIHDWFSVEENLSLWDELQKEFVFEERKEENTMMKENVFTGCTIVATGKLQHFTRDEINMKILELGAKPGSSVTKKTNYLICGEKAGS
;
A
#
# COMPACT_ATOMS: atom_id res chain seq x y z
N CYS A 1 10.02 0.74 -1.53
CA CYS A 1 9.78 1.62 -0.37
C CYS A 1 8.90 2.82 -0.68
N LYS A 2 9.18 3.61 -1.75
CA LYS A 2 8.43 4.84 -2.05
C LYS A 2 6.95 4.61 -2.37
N LYS A 3 6.59 3.46 -2.98
CA LYS A 3 5.21 3.13 -3.35
C LYS A 3 4.35 2.59 -2.20
N ALA A 4 4.97 2.01 -1.19
CA ALA A 4 4.27 1.40 -0.05
C ALA A 4 4.32 2.28 1.20
N MET A 5 5.51 2.55 1.74
CA MET A 5 5.69 3.25 3.01
C MET A 5 5.96 4.76 2.87
N ASN A 6 6.23 5.23 1.66
CA ASN A 6 6.40 6.65 1.33
C ASN A 6 7.43 7.38 2.22
N ILE A 7 8.64 6.79 2.39
CA ILE A 7 9.71 7.39 3.18
C ILE A 7 10.47 8.41 2.30
N ASP A 8 10.27 9.69 2.59
CA ASP A 8 10.99 10.77 1.92
C ASP A 8 12.46 10.80 2.35
N GLY A 9 13.35 11.03 1.38
CA GLY A 9 14.80 11.05 1.62
C GLY A 9 15.49 9.70 1.53
N LEU A 10 14.74 8.59 1.48
CA LEU A 10 15.27 7.26 1.24
C LEU A 10 15.13 6.91 -0.26
N SER A 11 16.01 7.50 -1.09
CA SER A 11 16.12 7.13 -2.50
C SER A 11 16.81 5.78 -2.65
N GLU A 12 16.73 5.18 -3.83
CA GLU A 12 17.45 3.93 -4.14
C GLU A 12 18.96 4.09 -3.89
N SER A 13 19.55 5.20 -4.38
CA SER A 13 20.97 5.48 -4.17
C SER A 13 21.33 5.71 -2.69
N THR A 14 20.43 6.29 -1.90
CA THR A 14 20.62 6.46 -0.45
C THR A 14 20.55 5.11 0.26
N LEU A 15 19.59 4.28 -0.13
CA LEU A 15 19.42 2.93 0.41
C LEU A 15 20.66 2.07 0.11
N ASP A 16 21.11 2.05 -1.14
CA ASP A 16 22.32 1.34 -1.55
C ASP A 16 23.56 1.79 -0.77
N LYS A 17 23.71 3.12 -0.56
CA LYS A 17 24.79 3.68 0.23
C LYS A 17 24.77 3.15 1.67
N PHE A 18 23.59 3.11 2.31
CA PHE A 18 23.45 2.62 3.68
C PHE A 18 23.64 1.09 3.79
N ILE A 19 23.22 0.34 2.80
CA ILE A 19 23.48 -1.11 2.71
C ILE A 19 24.99 -1.36 2.58
N ASN A 20 25.66 -0.66 1.68
CA ASN A 20 27.11 -0.82 1.47
C ASN A 20 27.94 -0.40 2.68
N LEU A 21 27.45 0.52 3.50
CA LEU A 21 28.08 0.92 4.76
C LEU A 21 27.73 -0.01 5.93
N GLY A 22 26.86 -0.99 5.72
CA GLY A 22 26.41 -1.93 6.75
C GLY A 22 25.42 -1.37 7.76
N TYR A 23 24.85 -0.18 7.49
CA TYR A 23 23.85 0.44 8.37
C TYR A 23 22.47 -0.22 8.22
N ILE A 24 22.18 -0.81 7.07
CA ILE A 24 20.96 -1.54 6.75
C ILE A 24 21.33 -2.92 6.24
N GLN A 25 20.93 -3.96 6.96
CA GLN A 25 21.06 -5.37 6.59
C GLN A 25 19.69 -6.02 6.40
N SER A 26 18.66 -5.44 7.04
CA SER A 26 17.27 -5.87 6.99
C SER A 26 16.34 -4.68 6.84
N PHE A 27 15.06 -4.92 6.56
CA PHE A 27 14.05 -3.85 6.49
C PHE A 27 13.83 -3.17 7.84
N GLN A 28 13.99 -3.88 8.95
CA GLN A 28 13.86 -3.35 10.30
C GLN A 28 14.93 -2.29 10.60
N ASP A 29 16.14 -2.44 10.05
CA ASP A 29 17.25 -1.51 10.30
C ASP A 29 16.95 -0.10 9.81
N ILE A 30 16.04 0.05 8.82
CA ILE A 30 15.56 1.36 8.37
C ILE A 30 14.93 2.12 9.53
N TYR A 31 14.22 1.42 10.42
CA TYR A 31 13.53 1.98 11.58
C TYR A 31 14.45 2.20 12.79
N HIS A 32 15.71 1.85 12.66
CA HIS A 32 16.75 1.99 13.68
C HIS A 32 17.97 2.76 13.17
N LEU A 33 17.84 3.54 12.10
CA LEU A 33 18.91 4.37 11.53
C LEU A 33 19.41 5.48 12.47
N ASP A 34 18.67 5.81 13.51
CA ASP A 34 19.12 6.71 14.58
C ASP A 34 20.39 6.24 15.29
N ARG A 35 20.66 4.93 15.29
CA ARG A 35 21.92 4.33 15.81
C ARG A 35 23.15 4.83 15.07
N TYR A 36 23.01 5.22 13.82
CA TYR A 36 24.08 5.69 12.94
C TYR A 36 23.96 7.19 12.61
N ARG A 37 23.27 7.93 13.49
CA ARG A 37 22.94 9.32 13.24
C ARG A 37 24.18 10.17 12.92
N ASP A 38 25.20 10.10 13.76
CA ASP A 38 26.40 10.94 13.64
C ASP A 38 27.22 10.56 12.41
N GLU A 39 27.33 9.26 12.12
CA GLU A 39 27.97 8.75 10.92
C GLU A 39 27.25 9.17 9.65
N VAL A 40 25.91 9.10 9.63
CA VAL A 40 25.12 9.52 8.46
C VAL A 40 25.21 11.02 8.23
N ILE A 41 25.22 11.83 9.29
CA ILE A 41 25.38 13.30 9.19
C ILE A 41 26.75 13.68 8.62
N ALA A 42 27.79 12.88 8.91
CA ALA A 42 29.14 13.10 8.41
C ALA A 42 29.35 12.64 6.95
N LEU A 43 28.41 11.93 6.36
CA LEU A 43 28.52 11.49 4.96
C LEU A 43 28.44 12.66 4.00
N ASP A 44 29.23 12.59 2.92
CA ASP A 44 29.15 13.55 1.83
C ASP A 44 27.75 13.58 1.19
N GLY A 45 27.20 14.77 1.04
CA GLY A 45 25.83 14.99 0.57
C GLY A 45 24.73 14.81 1.63
N PHE A 46 25.10 14.46 2.88
CA PHE A 46 24.24 14.49 4.05
C PHE A 46 24.63 15.62 4.99
N GLY A 47 23.79 15.93 5.94
CA GLY A 47 23.99 16.85 7.03
C GLY A 47 22.82 16.75 7.98
N GLN A 48 22.89 17.45 9.10
CA GLN A 48 21.88 17.45 10.15
C GLN A 48 20.45 17.55 9.61
N LYS A 49 20.18 18.57 8.76
CA LYS A 49 18.83 18.80 8.22
C LYS A 49 18.33 17.67 7.34
N SER A 50 19.23 17.05 6.56
CA SER A 50 18.87 15.92 5.69
C SER A 50 18.55 14.68 6.49
N PHE A 51 19.34 14.43 7.54
CA PHE A 51 19.07 13.32 8.47
C PHE A 51 17.75 13.53 9.21
N ASP A 52 17.53 14.70 9.78
CA ASP A 52 16.31 14.99 10.56
C ASP A 52 15.05 14.84 9.67
N ARG A 53 15.13 15.28 8.41
CA ARG A 53 14.02 15.08 7.45
C ARG A 53 13.77 13.60 7.16
N LEU A 54 14.84 12.84 6.89
CA LEU A 54 14.75 11.40 6.65
C LEU A 54 14.18 10.68 7.89
N TRP A 55 14.72 10.98 9.08
CA TRP A 55 14.30 10.36 10.33
C TRP A 55 12.83 10.66 10.68
N ASN A 56 12.41 11.90 10.49
CA ASN A 56 10.99 12.28 10.65
C ASN A 56 10.09 11.52 9.67
N SER A 57 10.53 11.33 8.41
CA SER A 57 9.77 10.57 7.43
C SER A 57 9.68 9.08 7.78
N ILE A 58 10.77 8.49 8.29
CA ILE A 58 10.79 7.11 8.81
C ILE A 58 9.79 6.97 9.96
N ASN A 59 9.84 7.87 10.96
CA ASN A 59 8.94 7.81 12.10
C ASN A 59 7.46 8.01 11.71
N ASN A 60 7.19 8.90 10.77
CA ASN A 60 5.83 9.07 10.23
C ASN A 60 5.33 7.81 9.51
N SER A 61 6.22 7.06 8.87
CA SER A 61 5.86 5.83 8.17
C SER A 61 5.51 4.67 9.11
N ARG A 62 5.83 4.77 10.41
CA ARG A 62 5.41 3.80 11.43
C ARG A 62 3.89 3.77 11.62
N GLN A 63 3.20 4.86 11.34
CA GLN A 63 1.74 4.90 11.26
C GLN A 63 1.31 4.29 9.93
N THR A 64 0.67 3.13 9.96
CA THR A 64 0.33 2.39 8.76
C THR A 64 -1.05 1.72 8.87
N SER A 65 -1.56 1.22 7.75
CA SER A 65 -2.79 0.44 7.70
C SER A 65 -2.50 -0.97 7.17
N PHE A 66 -3.45 -1.89 7.36
CA PHE A 66 -3.39 -3.23 6.79
C PHE A 66 -3.04 -3.20 5.30
N VAL A 67 -3.73 -2.36 4.52
CA VAL A 67 -3.50 -2.23 3.08
C VAL A 67 -2.07 -1.80 2.75
N ARG A 68 -1.56 -0.78 3.44
CA ARG A 68 -0.19 -0.28 3.20
C ARG A 68 0.85 -1.31 3.60
N TYR A 69 0.64 -1.98 4.71
CA TYR A 69 1.51 -3.04 5.18
C TYR A 69 1.57 -4.19 4.18
N LEU A 70 0.41 -4.69 3.74
CA LEU A 70 0.33 -5.79 2.79
C LEU A 70 0.99 -5.44 1.43
N VAL A 71 0.78 -4.21 0.92
CA VAL A 71 1.47 -3.73 -0.28
C VAL A 71 2.99 -3.66 -0.09
N SER A 72 3.47 -3.41 1.13
CA SER A 72 4.92 -3.35 1.40
C SER A 72 5.62 -4.70 1.38
N MET A 73 4.89 -5.78 1.55
CA MET A 73 5.40 -7.16 1.48
C MET A 73 5.71 -7.61 0.05
N ASP A 74 5.27 -6.86 -0.95
CA ASP A 74 5.51 -7.14 -2.39
C ASP A 74 5.11 -8.57 -2.82
N ILE A 75 4.02 -9.08 -2.23
CA ILE A 75 3.44 -10.36 -2.65
C ILE A 75 3.05 -10.25 -4.13
N PRO A 76 3.48 -11.17 -5.02
CA PRO A 76 3.24 -11.06 -6.44
C PRO A 76 1.75 -10.87 -6.77
N MET A 77 1.45 -9.84 -7.57
CA MET A 77 0.11 -9.43 -8.01
C MET A 77 -0.83 -8.93 -6.89
N ILE A 78 -0.41 -8.85 -5.65
CA ILE A 78 -1.16 -8.27 -4.54
C ILE A 78 -0.79 -6.79 -4.41
N GLY A 79 -1.40 -5.96 -5.25
CA GLY A 79 -1.31 -4.51 -5.16
C GLY A 79 -2.42 -3.90 -4.29
N ARG A 80 -2.54 -2.57 -4.27
CA ARG A 80 -3.51 -1.84 -3.43
C ARG A 80 -4.94 -2.33 -3.54
N THR A 81 -5.42 -2.60 -4.76
CA THR A 81 -6.80 -3.05 -4.98
C THR A 81 -7.06 -4.39 -4.30
N LYS A 82 -6.17 -5.35 -4.49
CA LYS A 82 -6.31 -6.68 -3.86
C LYS A 82 -6.13 -6.62 -2.34
N SER A 83 -5.19 -5.78 -1.87
CA SER A 83 -5.00 -5.57 -0.43
C SER A 83 -6.23 -4.95 0.25
N ARG A 84 -7.02 -4.12 -0.44
CA ARG A 84 -8.29 -3.59 0.10
C ARG A 84 -9.35 -4.67 0.23
N ILE A 85 -9.49 -5.55 -0.77
CA ILE A 85 -10.42 -6.68 -0.69
C ILE A 85 -10.05 -7.57 0.51
N LEU A 86 -8.75 -7.84 0.70
CA LEU A 86 -8.27 -8.60 1.86
C LEU A 86 -8.52 -7.86 3.18
N ASP A 87 -8.31 -6.54 3.22
CA ASP A 87 -8.62 -5.71 4.39
C ASP A 87 -10.11 -5.76 4.74
N ASP A 88 -10.98 -5.75 3.75
CA ASP A 88 -12.44 -5.85 3.95
C ASP A 88 -12.85 -7.22 4.50
N ILE A 89 -12.24 -8.29 4.03
CA ILE A 89 -12.54 -9.67 4.44
C ILE A 89 -11.99 -9.98 5.84
N PHE A 90 -10.74 -9.58 6.10
CA PHE A 90 -10.04 -9.85 7.37
C PHE A 90 -10.16 -8.69 8.38
N HIS A 91 -10.97 -7.68 8.07
CA HIS A 91 -11.27 -6.55 8.96
C HIS A 91 -10.03 -5.85 9.54
N GLY A 92 -8.95 -5.76 8.76
CA GLY A 92 -7.69 -5.20 9.20
C GLY A 92 -6.88 -6.10 10.14
N ASN A 93 -7.34 -7.32 10.38
CA ASN A 93 -6.70 -8.27 11.30
C ASN A 93 -5.56 -9.01 10.58
N LEU A 94 -4.33 -8.57 10.84
CA LEU A 94 -3.12 -9.14 10.24
C LEU A 94 -2.86 -10.57 10.68
N GLU A 95 -3.21 -10.94 11.91
CA GLU A 95 -3.00 -12.28 12.43
C GLU A 95 -3.98 -13.28 11.82
N GLU A 96 -5.23 -12.87 11.63
CA GLU A 96 -6.24 -13.68 10.95
C GLU A 96 -5.86 -13.91 9.48
N PHE A 97 -5.41 -12.85 8.78
CA PHE A 97 -4.92 -12.97 7.42
C PHE A 97 -3.67 -13.88 7.33
N ARG A 98 -2.69 -13.70 8.24
CA ARG A 98 -1.50 -14.56 8.32
C ARG A 98 -1.88 -16.02 8.52
N THR A 99 -2.80 -16.29 9.44
CA THR A 99 -3.28 -17.65 9.74
C THR A 99 -3.95 -18.28 8.50
N ALA A 100 -4.77 -17.51 7.79
CA ALA A 100 -5.40 -17.95 6.54
C ALA A 100 -4.35 -18.22 5.44
N ALA A 101 -3.34 -17.34 5.30
CA ALA A 101 -2.29 -17.43 4.28
C ALA A 101 -1.31 -18.60 4.51
N VAL A 102 -1.01 -18.92 5.78
CA VAL A 102 -0.16 -20.06 6.16
C VAL A 102 -0.96 -21.37 6.11
N GLY A 103 -2.27 -21.32 6.39
CA GLY A 103 -3.16 -22.46 6.37
C GLY A 103 -3.61 -22.86 4.96
N ASP A 104 -4.80 -23.38 4.88
CA ASP A 104 -5.42 -23.92 3.66
C ASP A 104 -6.64 -23.07 3.20
N TYR A 105 -6.69 -21.81 3.58
CA TYR A 105 -7.77 -20.90 3.19
C TYR A 105 -7.81 -20.71 1.67
N ASP A 106 -8.97 -20.99 1.07
CA ASP A 106 -9.15 -20.84 -0.37
C ASP A 106 -9.51 -19.38 -0.73
N PHE A 107 -8.49 -18.60 -1.12
CA PHE A 107 -8.69 -17.21 -1.56
C PHE A 107 -9.45 -17.11 -2.88
N THR A 108 -9.63 -18.20 -3.65
CA THR A 108 -10.38 -18.14 -4.92
C THR A 108 -11.87 -17.87 -4.72
N GLN A 109 -12.39 -18.06 -3.51
CA GLN A 109 -13.77 -17.70 -3.16
C GLN A 109 -14.00 -16.18 -3.10
N LEU A 110 -12.94 -15.36 -3.08
CA LEU A 110 -13.03 -13.92 -3.04
C LEU A 110 -13.22 -13.35 -4.44
N GLU A 111 -13.99 -12.26 -4.55
CA GLU A 111 -14.21 -11.55 -5.82
C GLU A 111 -12.86 -11.13 -6.42
N ASP A 112 -12.66 -11.43 -7.70
CA ASP A 112 -11.44 -11.13 -8.45
C ASP A 112 -10.15 -11.85 -7.96
N PHE A 113 -10.24 -12.90 -7.16
CA PHE A 113 -9.12 -13.76 -6.82
C PHE A 113 -9.21 -15.08 -7.59
N GLY A 114 -8.27 -15.31 -8.49
CA GLY A 114 -8.13 -16.58 -9.20
C GLY A 114 -7.03 -17.45 -8.59
N ASN A 115 -6.85 -18.65 -9.16
CA ASN A 115 -5.86 -19.63 -8.70
C ASN A 115 -4.44 -19.05 -8.57
N ILE A 116 -4.03 -18.15 -9.47
CA ILE A 116 -2.69 -17.54 -9.46
C ILE A 116 -2.49 -16.68 -8.22
N LEU A 117 -3.48 -15.85 -7.85
CA LEU A 117 -3.40 -15.01 -6.65
C LEU A 117 -3.42 -15.84 -5.38
N ASN A 118 -4.27 -16.87 -5.34
CA ASN A 118 -4.31 -17.83 -4.25
C ASN A 118 -2.93 -18.48 -4.05
N GLN A 119 -2.35 -19.00 -5.12
CA GLN A 119 -1.03 -19.63 -5.09
C GLN A 119 0.06 -18.65 -4.64
N ASN A 120 0.08 -17.43 -5.18
CA ASN A 120 1.07 -16.42 -4.82
C ASN A 120 1.05 -16.08 -3.33
N ILE A 121 -0.13 -16.01 -2.71
CA ILE A 121 -0.25 -15.74 -1.27
C ILE A 121 0.36 -16.91 -0.48
N HIS A 122 -0.07 -18.14 -0.76
CA HIS A 122 0.43 -19.32 -0.04
C HIS A 122 1.92 -19.54 -0.26
N ASP A 123 2.42 -19.40 -1.50
CA ASP A 123 3.85 -19.53 -1.81
C ASP A 123 4.67 -18.50 -1.05
N TRP A 124 4.22 -17.24 -1.00
CA TRP A 124 4.92 -16.20 -0.28
C TRP A 124 5.02 -16.51 1.23
N PHE A 125 3.95 -16.99 1.84
CA PHE A 125 3.89 -17.34 3.25
C PHE A 125 4.48 -18.73 3.57
N SER A 126 4.81 -19.54 2.56
CA SER A 126 5.52 -20.80 2.75
C SER A 126 7.04 -20.64 2.94
N VAL A 127 7.58 -19.46 2.62
CA VAL A 127 9.00 -19.13 2.75
C VAL A 127 9.27 -18.61 4.17
N GLU A 128 10.16 -19.27 4.90
CA GLU A 128 10.46 -18.94 6.31
C GLU A 128 11.01 -17.52 6.49
N GLU A 129 11.83 -17.03 5.55
CA GLU A 129 12.37 -15.68 5.53
C GLU A 129 11.24 -14.63 5.40
N ASN A 130 10.22 -14.92 4.59
CA ASN A 130 9.07 -14.03 4.42
C ASN A 130 8.19 -14.01 5.67
N LEU A 131 7.98 -15.16 6.32
CA LEU A 131 7.28 -15.23 7.59
C LEU A 131 8.00 -14.43 8.67
N SER A 132 9.31 -14.61 8.77
CA SER A 132 10.14 -13.84 9.70
C SER A 132 10.07 -12.34 9.41
N LEU A 133 10.14 -11.95 8.14
CA LEU A 133 9.98 -10.55 7.72
C LEU A 133 8.60 -10.00 8.13
N TRP A 134 7.53 -10.77 7.87
CA TRP A 134 6.17 -10.38 8.28
C TRP A 134 6.07 -10.15 9.77
N ASP A 135 6.52 -11.11 10.58
CA ASP A 135 6.38 -11.08 12.03
C ASP A 135 7.26 -9.99 12.69
N GLU A 136 8.49 -9.82 12.19
CA GLU A 136 9.44 -8.85 12.76
C GLU A 136 9.11 -7.42 12.34
N LEU A 137 8.74 -7.21 11.08
CA LEU A 137 8.46 -5.87 10.60
C LEU A 137 7.18 -5.27 11.20
N GLN A 138 6.21 -6.09 11.57
CA GLN A 138 5.01 -5.62 12.30
C GLN A 138 5.35 -4.87 13.59
N LYS A 139 6.40 -5.26 14.28
CA LYS A 139 6.81 -4.66 15.57
C LYS A 139 7.25 -3.20 15.42
N GLU A 140 7.59 -2.79 14.21
CA GLU A 140 8.01 -1.41 13.91
C GLU A 140 6.83 -0.48 13.63
N PHE A 141 5.60 -1.00 13.51
CA PHE A 141 4.43 -0.24 13.08
C PHE A 141 3.38 -0.09 14.16
N VAL A 142 2.71 1.04 14.11
CA VAL A 142 1.45 1.30 14.79
C VAL A 142 0.36 1.25 13.73
N PHE A 143 -0.47 0.23 13.80
CA PHE A 143 -1.58 0.08 12.86
C PHE A 143 -2.73 1.00 13.24
N GLU A 144 -3.20 1.76 12.27
CA GLU A 144 -4.40 2.55 12.44
C GLU A 144 -5.56 1.59 12.75
N GLU A 145 -6.27 1.85 13.85
CA GLU A 145 -7.54 1.18 14.07
C GLU A 145 -8.37 1.42 12.82
N ARG A 146 -8.86 0.32 12.22
CA ARG A 146 -9.85 0.44 11.17
C ARG A 146 -10.98 1.26 11.80
N LYS A 147 -11.08 2.53 11.43
CA LYS A 147 -12.33 3.22 11.63
C LYS A 147 -13.30 2.30 10.92
N GLU A 148 -14.16 1.63 11.69
CA GLU A 148 -15.40 1.15 11.13
C GLU A 148 -16.01 2.42 10.51
N GLU A 149 -15.56 2.74 9.29
CA GLU A 149 -16.45 3.42 8.42
C GLU A 149 -17.62 2.46 8.44
N ASN A 150 -18.62 2.84 9.20
CA ASN A 150 -19.96 2.40 9.03
C ASN A 150 -20.24 2.60 7.54
N THR A 151 -19.74 1.66 6.74
CA THR A 151 -20.11 1.46 5.36
C THR A 151 -21.46 0.68 5.38
N MET A 152 -22.38 1.13 6.17
CA MET A 152 -23.62 1.58 5.55
C MET A 152 -23.14 2.65 4.59
N MET A 153 -22.77 2.23 3.36
CA MET A 153 -22.76 3.13 2.23
C MET A 153 -24.04 3.91 2.38
N LYS A 154 -23.93 5.17 2.85
CA LYS A 154 -25.08 6.06 2.74
C LYS A 154 -25.38 5.99 1.27
N GLU A 155 -26.47 5.30 0.93
CA GLU A 155 -26.94 5.24 -0.45
C GLU A 155 -26.89 6.66 -0.98
N ASN A 156 -25.90 6.93 -1.77
CA ASN A 156 -25.74 8.19 -2.45
C ASN A 156 -26.06 7.94 -3.93
N VAL A 157 -26.25 9.01 -4.65
CA VAL A 157 -26.64 8.95 -6.08
C VAL A 157 -25.64 8.20 -6.98
N PHE A 158 -24.45 7.88 -6.48
CA PHE A 158 -23.39 7.20 -7.22
C PHE A 158 -23.26 5.72 -6.84
N THR A 159 -23.91 5.26 -5.75
CA THR A 159 -23.84 3.86 -5.31
C THR A 159 -24.28 2.91 -6.41
N GLY A 160 -23.40 1.96 -6.78
CA GLY A 160 -23.66 0.99 -7.85
C GLY A 160 -23.51 1.53 -9.27
N CYS A 161 -23.28 2.84 -9.46
CA CYS A 161 -23.08 3.45 -10.77
C CYS A 161 -21.72 3.14 -11.36
N THR A 162 -21.63 3.06 -12.69
CA THR A 162 -20.36 3.02 -13.40
C THR A 162 -19.98 4.43 -13.83
N ILE A 163 -18.80 4.91 -13.38
CA ILE A 163 -18.30 6.25 -13.67
C ILE A 163 -16.98 6.11 -14.46
N VAL A 164 -16.89 6.84 -15.58
CA VAL A 164 -15.67 6.90 -16.40
C VAL A 164 -15.06 8.28 -16.29
N ALA A 165 -13.77 8.38 -16.03
CA ALA A 165 -13.03 9.63 -16.10
C ALA A 165 -12.18 9.66 -17.38
N THR A 166 -12.24 10.75 -18.14
CA THR A 166 -11.50 10.95 -19.40
C THR A 166 -10.86 12.34 -19.45
N GLY A 167 -9.80 12.47 -20.23
CA GLY A 167 -9.06 13.71 -20.35
C GLY A 167 -8.10 13.96 -19.17
N LYS A 168 -7.45 15.14 -19.17
CA LYS A 168 -6.54 15.56 -18.11
C LYS A 168 -7.32 16.29 -17.02
N LEU A 169 -7.41 15.67 -15.84
CA LEU A 169 -8.06 16.26 -14.68
C LEU A 169 -7.11 17.30 -14.03
N GLN A 170 -7.66 18.43 -13.58
CA GLN A 170 -6.88 19.53 -13.01
C GLN A 170 -6.39 19.23 -11.58
N HIS A 171 -7.18 18.49 -10.79
CA HIS A 171 -6.94 18.30 -9.36
C HIS A 171 -6.70 16.85 -8.94
N PHE A 172 -6.81 15.89 -9.87
CA PHE A 172 -6.68 14.46 -9.60
C PHE A 172 -5.86 13.77 -10.68
N THR A 173 -4.99 12.88 -10.28
CA THR A 173 -4.45 11.85 -11.18
C THR A 173 -5.52 10.82 -11.52
N ARG A 174 -5.25 9.96 -12.50
CA ARG A 174 -6.17 8.89 -12.89
C ARG A 174 -6.44 7.92 -11.74
N ASP A 175 -5.42 7.61 -10.97
CA ASP A 175 -5.52 6.70 -9.84
C ASP A 175 -6.30 7.33 -8.68
N GLU A 176 -6.06 8.61 -8.38
CA GLU A 176 -6.79 9.34 -7.34
C GLU A 176 -8.28 9.47 -7.64
N ILE A 177 -8.66 9.77 -8.89
CA ILE A 177 -10.08 9.87 -9.24
C ILE A 177 -10.77 8.50 -9.23
N ASN A 178 -10.09 7.45 -9.67
CA ASN A 178 -10.64 6.09 -9.60
C ASN A 178 -10.84 5.67 -8.14
N MET A 179 -9.92 6.04 -7.25
CA MET A 179 -10.09 5.83 -5.81
C MET A 179 -11.29 6.58 -5.25
N LYS A 180 -11.46 7.84 -5.64
CA LYS A 180 -12.60 8.66 -5.21
C LYS A 180 -13.94 8.08 -5.68
N ILE A 181 -13.98 7.53 -6.89
CA ILE A 181 -15.16 6.84 -7.45
C ILE A 181 -15.51 5.61 -6.58
N LEU A 182 -14.50 4.83 -6.20
CA LEU A 182 -14.69 3.65 -5.32
C LEU A 182 -15.17 4.07 -3.92
N GLU A 183 -14.61 5.13 -3.34
CA GLU A 183 -15.04 5.68 -2.05
C GLU A 183 -16.52 6.09 -2.04
N LEU A 184 -17.05 6.50 -3.19
CA LEU A 184 -18.47 6.84 -3.38
C LEU A 184 -19.37 5.62 -3.67
N GLY A 185 -18.82 4.38 -3.58
CA GLY A 185 -19.59 3.18 -3.87
C GLY A 185 -19.90 2.97 -5.36
N ALA A 186 -19.21 3.69 -6.24
CA ALA A 186 -19.32 3.55 -7.69
C ALA A 186 -18.21 2.68 -8.27
N LYS A 187 -18.40 2.19 -9.49
CA LYS A 187 -17.39 1.38 -10.21
C LYS A 187 -16.64 2.24 -11.22
N PRO A 188 -15.30 2.38 -11.16
CA PRO A 188 -14.54 3.07 -12.18
C PRO A 188 -14.51 2.26 -13.47
N GLY A 189 -14.86 2.89 -14.58
CA GLY A 189 -14.80 2.30 -15.91
C GLY A 189 -13.58 2.78 -16.71
N SER A 190 -12.97 1.91 -17.49
CA SER A 190 -11.83 2.25 -18.36
C SER A 190 -12.26 2.92 -19.69
N SER A 191 -13.49 2.72 -20.12
CA SER A 191 -14.05 3.25 -21.36
C SER A 191 -15.55 3.50 -21.22
N VAL A 192 -16.06 4.43 -22.02
CA VAL A 192 -17.51 4.72 -22.06
C VAL A 192 -18.23 3.59 -22.77
N THR A 193 -19.24 3.04 -22.12
CA THR A 193 -20.09 1.96 -22.63
C THR A 193 -21.56 2.28 -22.37
N LYS A 194 -22.47 1.46 -22.88
CA LYS A 194 -23.91 1.57 -22.56
C LYS A 194 -24.25 1.41 -21.08
N LYS A 195 -23.30 0.90 -20.26
CA LYS A 195 -23.45 0.73 -18.82
C LYS A 195 -22.86 1.91 -18.03
N THR A 196 -22.26 2.90 -18.69
CA THR A 196 -21.69 4.09 -18.03
C THR A 196 -22.81 5.02 -17.59
N ASN A 197 -22.89 5.31 -16.31
CA ASN A 197 -23.90 6.20 -15.74
C ASN A 197 -23.41 7.66 -15.72
N TYR A 198 -22.14 7.88 -15.45
CA TYR A 198 -21.54 9.23 -15.37
C TYR A 198 -20.21 9.28 -16.09
N LEU A 199 -19.92 10.43 -16.69
CA LEU A 199 -18.67 10.72 -17.34
C LEU A 199 -18.03 11.97 -16.74
N ILE A 200 -16.84 11.84 -16.19
CA ILE A 200 -16.03 12.95 -15.70
C ILE A 200 -15.08 13.35 -16.82
N CYS A 201 -15.25 14.57 -17.35
CA CYS A 201 -14.42 15.09 -18.44
C CYS A 201 -13.42 16.12 -17.91
N GLY A 202 -12.13 15.84 -18.06
CA GLY A 202 -11.07 16.82 -17.92
C GLY A 202 -10.74 17.55 -19.22
N GLU A 203 -9.69 18.34 -19.21
CA GLU A 203 -9.18 19.00 -20.42
C GLU A 203 -8.74 17.98 -21.47
N LYS A 204 -8.97 18.29 -22.75
CA LYS A 204 -8.64 17.41 -23.90
C LYS A 204 -9.25 16.01 -23.76
N ALA A 205 -10.47 15.92 -23.25
CA ALA A 205 -11.23 14.68 -23.30
C ALA A 205 -11.36 14.28 -24.78
N GLY A 206 -11.00 13.03 -25.12
CA GLY A 206 -11.19 12.49 -26.48
C GLY A 206 -12.68 12.47 -26.83
N SER A 207 -12.98 12.67 -28.09
CA SER A 207 -14.31 12.56 -28.69
C SER A 207 -14.80 11.12 -28.67
#